data_d306a9d0fb3aae909fbd0b955f7cf981
#
_entry.id   d306a9d0fb3aae909fbd0b955f7cf981
#
_cell.length_a   1.000
_cell.length_b   1.000
_cell.length_c   1.000
_cell.angle_alpha   90.00
_cell.angle_beta   90.00
_cell.angle_gamma   90.00
#
_symmetry.space_group_name_H-M   'P 1'
#
loop_
_entity.id
_entity.type
_entity.pdbx_description
1 polymer ?
#
loop_
_entity_poly.entity_id
_entity_poly.type
_entity_poly.pdbx_seq_one_letter_code
_entity_poly.pdbx_strand_id
1 'polypeptide(L)'
;MQTEQQSLRAAAGQRFWQIDPLRGLALLNMLVYHAMYDWVYIFGHASGWYDIWSTHCHVWQQYICWSFILLSGYSFTLSRRPLKNGLLTAACAVVLTVATAVAMPEEVIWFGVLHLLGCAALLTCLLHPALEKLPPLAGVTGSAVLFALLNQLPQGWLGFEGTHLAALPAAWYKPNLFWLGLPDLTVFSSSDYFPLLPWVFLYWVGYFFARWFRARCTAQPGLPPKALRPLCAVGSRTLLIYMLHQPVIYGALLGLRYLGFV
;
A
#
# COMPACT_ATOMS: atom_id res chain seq x y z
N MET A 1 39.74 17.29 0.53
CA MET A 1 38.65 17.75 -0.38
C MET A 1 38.23 16.70 -1.42
N GLN A 2 39.14 16.15 -2.27
CA GLN A 2 38.75 15.12 -3.28
C GLN A 2 38.28 13.80 -2.66
N THR A 3 38.87 13.33 -1.58
CA THR A 3 38.49 12.11 -0.84
C THR A 3 37.13 12.28 -0.15
N GLU A 4 36.83 13.45 0.35
CA GLU A 4 35.55 13.77 1.01
C GLU A 4 34.41 13.88 -0.01
N GLN A 5 34.64 14.48 -1.17
CA GLN A 5 33.70 14.49 -2.29
C GLN A 5 33.46 13.10 -2.89
N GLN A 6 34.47 12.23 -2.92
CA GLN A 6 34.32 10.83 -3.33
C GLN A 6 33.52 10.02 -2.31
N SER A 7 33.75 10.22 -1.01
CA SER A 7 32.98 9.58 0.05
C SER A 7 31.51 10.04 0.06
N LEU A 8 31.25 11.33 -0.16
CA LEU A 8 29.88 11.87 -0.27
C LEU A 8 29.16 11.37 -1.53
N ARG A 9 29.89 11.21 -2.67
CA ARG A 9 29.31 10.58 -3.88
C ARG A 9 29.06 9.08 -3.72
N ALA A 10 29.92 8.36 -3.01
CA ALA A 10 29.71 6.96 -2.68
C ALA A 10 28.54 6.76 -1.72
N ALA A 11 28.39 7.62 -0.70
CA ALA A 11 27.27 7.63 0.21
C ALA A 11 25.93 8.00 -0.51
N ALA A 12 25.97 8.93 -1.46
CA ALA A 12 24.82 9.29 -2.29
C ALA A 12 24.34 8.17 -3.24
N GLY A 13 25.17 7.13 -3.45
CA GLY A 13 24.87 5.95 -4.28
C GLY A 13 24.30 4.76 -3.51
N GLN A 14 24.42 4.76 -2.19
CA GLN A 14 24.03 3.61 -1.38
C GLN A 14 22.53 3.56 -1.12
N ARG A 15 21.97 2.37 -1.39
CA ARG A 15 20.56 2.06 -1.13
C ARG A 15 20.30 2.01 0.38
N PHE A 16 19.19 2.61 0.79
CA PHE A 16 18.72 2.58 2.17
C PHE A 16 18.08 1.21 2.46
N TRP A 17 18.91 0.22 2.83
CA TRP A 17 18.46 -1.16 2.98
C TRP A 17 17.48 -1.39 4.14
N GLN A 18 17.45 -0.50 5.15
CA GLN A 18 16.69 -0.69 6.39
C GLN A 18 15.16 -0.82 6.17
N ILE A 19 14.65 -0.30 5.05
CA ILE A 19 13.23 -0.39 4.72
C ILE A 19 12.90 -1.68 3.96
N ASP A 20 13.87 -2.24 3.25
CA ASP A 20 13.64 -3.42 2.43
C ASP A 20 13.18 -4.64 3.25
N PRO A 21 13.71 -4.97 4.46
CA PRO A 21 13.19 -6.08 5.24
C PRO A 21 11.75 -5.85 5.74
N LEU A 22 11.37 -4.59 6.05
CA LEU A 22 10.00 -4.27 6.44
C LEU A 22 9.02 -4.49 5.27
N ARG A 23 9.41 -4.06 4.06
CA ARG A 23 8.64 -4.35 2.85
C ARG A 23 8.58 -5.85 2.56
N GLY A 24 9.70 -6.57 2.74
CA GLY A 24 9.74 -8.02 2.57
C GLY A 24 8.81 -8.74 3.54
N LEU A 25 8.77 -8.30 4.80
CA LEU A 25 7.86 -8.86 5.79
C LEU A 25 6.39 -8.59 5.43
N ALA A 26 6.05 -7.36 5.04
CA ALA A 26 4.69 -7.02 4.60
C ALA A 26 4.28 -7.84 3.37
N LEU A 27 5.19 -8.02 2.38
CA LEU A 27 4.95 -8.87 1.21
C LEU A 27 4.70 -10.33 1.58
N LEU A 28 5.49 -10.92 2.47
CA LEU A 28 5.28 -12.31 2.89
C LEU A 28 3.92 -12.48 3.57
N ASN A 29 3.53 -11.54 4.43
CA ASN A 29 2.20 -11.54 5.03
C ASN A 29 1.10 -11.43 3.98
N MET A 30 1.25 -10.56 3.00
CA MET A 30 0.32 -10.41 1.88
C MET A 30 0.19 -11.71 1.07
N LEU A 31 1.31 -12.37 0.75
CA LEU A 31 1.30 -13.64 0.01
C LEU A 31 0.52 -14.74 0.76
N VAL A 32 0.75 -14.86 2.07
CA VAL A 32 0.03 -15.85 2.90
C VAL A 32 -1.45 -15.48 2.98
N TYR A 33 -1.78 -14.19 3.18
CA TYR A 33 -3.17 -13.73 3.25
C TYR A 33 -3.95 -14.07 1.97
N HIS A 34 -3.38 -13.76 0.79
CA HIS A 34 -4.02 -14.06 -0.49
C HIS A 34 -4.06 -15.56 -0.80
N ALA A 35 -3.02 -16.32 -0.43
CA ALA A 35 -3.06 -17.78 -0.58
C ALA A 35 -4.18 -18.41 0.25
N MET A 36 -4.41 -17.91 1.48
CA MET A 36 -5.53 -18.33 2.30
C MET A 36 -6.88 -17.89 1.76
N TYR A 37 -6.97 -16.70 1.19
CA TYR A 37 -8.18 -16.22 0.53
C TYR A 37 -8.55 -17.13 -0.64
N ASP A 38 -7.60 -17.40 -1.54
CA ASP A 38 -7.83 -18.29 -2.67
C ASP A 38 -8.22 -19.70 -2.21
N TRP A 39 -7.48 -20.24 -1.23
CA TRP A 39 -7.75 -21.58 -0.68
C TRP A 39 -9.19 -21.71 -0.15
N VAL A 40 -9.65 -20.74 0.63
CA VAL A 40 -10.95 -20.82 1.29
C VAL A 40 -12.09 -20.37 0.39
N TYR A 41 -11.96 -19.19 -0.25
CA TYR A 41 -13.08 -18.55 -0.94
C TYR A 41 -13.13 -18.84 -2.43
N ILE A 42 -12.00 -19.07 -3.09
CA ILE A 42 -11.97 -19.39 -4.53
C ILE A 42 -12.05 -20.89 -4.73
N PHE A 43 -11.29 -21.69 -3.95
CA PHE A 43 -11.26 -23.15 -4.10
C PHE A 43 -12.22 -23.89 -3.17
N GLY A 44 -12.87 -23.21 -2.23
CA GLY A 44 -13.94 -23.76 -1.39
C GLY A 44 -13.49 -24.68 -0.26
N HIS A 45 -12.24 -24.55 0.21
CA HIS A 45 -11.73 -25.38 1.29
C HIS A 45 -12.04 -24.81 2.66
N ALA A 46 -12.37 -25.66 3.63
CA ALA A 46 -12.57 -25.22 5.00
C ALA A 46 -11.26 -24.81 5.68
N SER A 47 -11.32 -23.78 6.51
CA SER A 47 -10.23 -23.37 7.39
C SER A 47 -10.76 -23.12 8.79
N GLY A 48 -10.09 -23.67 9.81
CA GLY A 48 -10.47 -23.46 11.20
C GLY A 48 -10.02 -22.13 11.81
N TRP A 49 -9.18 -21.36 11.10
CA TRP A 49 -8.61 -20.11 11.62
C TRP A 49 -8.73 -18.92 10.67
N TYR A 50 -8.88 -19.13 9.38
CA TYR A 50 -8.97 -18.05 8.39
C TYR A 50 -10.43 -17.80 8.03
N ASP A 51 -10.91 -16.64 8.46
CA ASP A 51 -12.23 -16.09 8.10
C ASP A 51 -12.10 -14.59 7.92
N ILE A 52 -12.35 -14.09 6.70
CA ILE A 52 -12.23 -12.66 6.38
C ILE A 52 -13.13 -11.75 7.21
N TRP A 53 -14.22 -12.28 7.76
CA TRP A 53 -15.15 -11.54 8.62
C TRP A 53 -14.70 -11.49 10.08
N SER A 54 -13.67 -12.25 10.44
CA SER A 54 -13.15 -12.28 11.81
C SER A 54 -12.28 -11.04 12.09
N THR A 55 -12.31 -10.59 13.36
CA THR A 55 -11.50 -9.45 13.80
C THR A 55 -9.99 -9.66 13.58
N HIS A 56 -9.50 -10.89 13.79
CA HIS A 56 -8.06 -11.14 13.60
C HIS A 56 -7.63 -11.07 12.13
N CYS A 57 -8.44 -11.55 11.18
CA CYS A 57 -8.16 -11.41 9.75
C CYS A 57 -8.27 -9.95 9.31
N HIS A 58 -9.24 -9.19 9.83
CA HIS A 58 -9.35 -7.76 9.59
C HIS A 58 -8.09 -7.00 10.08
N VAL A 59 -7.67 -7.22 11.32
CA VAL A 59 -6.45 -6.60 11.86
C VAL A 59 -5.21 -6.98 11.06
N TRP A 60 -5.12 -8.25 10.63
CA TRP A 60 -4.01 -8.71 9.80
C TRP A 60 -3.99 -8.04 8.42
N GLN A 61 -5.14 -7.92 7.77
CA GLN A 61 -5.30 -7.18 6.52
C GLN A 61 -4.89 -5.72 6.68
N GLN A 62 -5.39 -5.05 7.73
CA GLN A 62 -5.03 -3.65 8.03
C GLN A 62 -3.52 -3.49 8.25
N TYR A 63 -2.89 -4.41 9.00
CA TYR A 63 -1.43 -4.41 9.18
C TYR A 63 -0.68 -4.47 7.84
N ILE A 64 -1.09 -5.35 6.93
CA ILE A 64 -0.49 -5.48 5.60
C ILE A 64 -0.64 -4.17 4.82
N CYS A 65 -1.87 -3.68 4.70
CA CYS A 65 -2.19 -2.49 3.90
C CYS A 65 -1.52 -1.23 4.44
N TRP A 66 -1.61 -0.99 5.75
CA TRP A 66 -0.97 0.17 6.36
C TRP A 66 0.55 0.12 6.23
N SER A 67 1.16 -1.05 6.37
CA SER A 67 2.60 -1.22 6.17
C SER A 67 3.02 -0.81 4.75
N PHE A 68 2.30 -1.27 3.71
CA PHE A 68 2.58 -0.88 2.33
C PHE A 68 2.43 0.61 2.10
N ILE A 69 1.35 1.22 2.58
CA ILE A 69 1.04 2.63 2.37
C ILE A 69 2.08 3.51 3.09
N LEU A 70 2.36 3.23 4.37
CA LEU A 70 3.35 3.97 5.17
C LEU A 70 4.76 3.85 4.59
N LEU A 71 5.19 2.62 4.24
CA LEU A 71 6.51 2.38 3.64
C LEU A 71 6.64 3.00 2.25
N SER A 72 5.55 3.09 1.49
CA SER A 72 5.54 3.78 0.20
C SER A 72 5.72 5.29 0.37
N GLY A 73 4.98 5.91 1.29
CA GLY A 73 5.15 7.32 1.64
C GLY A 73 6.55 7.64 2.17
N TYR A 74 7.10 6.80 3.04
CA TYR A 74 8.48 6.93 3.50
C TYR A 74 9.47 6.89 2.32
N SER A 75 9.28 5.93 1.43
CA SER A 75 10.17 5.67 0.29
C SER A 75 10.16 6.75 -0.77
N PHE A 76 9.07 7.51 -0.85
CA PHE A 76 9.00 8.69 -1.73
C PHE A 76 10.18 9.64 -1.48
N THR A 77 10.53 9.88 -0.21
CA THR A 77 11.66 10.78 0.17
C THR A 77 13.03 10.23 -0.21
N LEU A 78 13.14 8.94 -0.48
CA LEU A 78 14.37 8.26 -0.88
C LEU A 78 14.49 8.11 -2.40
N SER A 79 13.41 8.38 -3.13
CA SER A 79 13.35 8.18 -4.57
C SER A 79 14.08 9.30 -5.31
N ARG A 80 14.96 8.92 -6.25
CA ARG A 80 15.60 9.88 -7.18
C ARG A 80 14.68 10.29 -8.31
N ARG A 81 13.63 9.54 -8.59
CA ARG A 81 12.71 9.75 -9.72
C ARG A 81 11.27 9.49 -9.27
N PRO A 82 10.75 10.25 -8.27
CA PRO A 82 9.44 9.97 -7.68
C PRO A 82 8.31 10.04 -8.69
N LEU A 83 8.32 10.99 -9.61
CA LEU A 83 7.33 11.11 -10.68
C LEU A 83 7.31 9.86 -11.57
N LYS A 84 8.49 9.40 -12.04
CA LYS A 84 8.59 8.21 -12.88
C LYS A 84 8.08 6.97 -12.15
N ASN A 85 8.43 6.83 -10.87
CA ASN A 85 7.98 5.69 -10.06
C ASN A 85 6.47 5.75 -9.81
N GLY A 86 5.90 6.94 -9.55
CA GLY A 86 4.46 7.14 -9.42
C GLY A 86 3.70 6.77 -10.70
N LEU A 87 4.17 7.23 -11.86
CA LEU A 87 3.61 6.89 -13.16
C LEU A 87 3.69 5.39 -13.46
N LEU A 88 4.82 4.76 -13.15
CA LEU A 88 4.97 3.30 -13.32
C LEU A 88 3.99 2.53 -12.43
N THR A 89 3.86 2.92 -11.17
CA THR A 89 2.91 2.28 -10.24
C THR A 89 1.47 2.47 -10.72
N ALA A 90 1.09 3.67 -11.18
CA ALA A 90 -0.22 3.93 -11.75
C ALA A 90 -0.48 3.11 -13.02
N ALA A 91 0.51 2.97 -13.91
CA ALA A 91 0.40 2.12 -15.09
C ALA A 91 0.21 0.64 -14.73
N CYS A 92 0.96 0.13 -13.73
CA CYS A 92 0.76 -1.22 -13.21
C CYS A 92 -0.65 -1.42 -12.61
N ALA A 93 -1.20 -0.40 -11.95
CA ALA A 93 -2.55 -0.42 -11.42
C ALA A 93 -3.60 -0.57 -12.53
N VAL A 94 -3.47 0.18 -13.63
CA VAL A 94 -4.36 0.06 -14.81
C VAL A 94 -4.24 -1.35 -15.44
N VAL A 95 -3.02 -1.88 -15.57
CA VAL A 95 -2.82 -3.26 -16.05
C VAL A 95 -3.54 -4.27 -15.15
N LEU A 96 -3.50 -4.07 -13.82
CA LEU A 96 -4.19 -4.94 -12.87
C LEU A 96 -5.72 -4.88 -13.05
N THR A 97 -6.30 -3.67 -13.20
CA THR A 97 -7.74 -3.52 -13.49
C THR A 97 -8.13 -4.25 -14.77
N VAL A 98 -7.39 -4.05 -15.86
CA VAL A 98 -7.67 -4.72 -17.14
C VAL A 98 -7.54 -6.24 -16.99
N ALA A 99 -6.50 -6.72 -16.33
CA ALA A 99 -6.27 -8.15 -16.13
C ALA A 99 -7.40 -8.80 -15.31
N THR A 100 -7.83 -8.16 -14.19
CA THR A 100 -8.93 -8.67 -13.36
C THR A 100 -10.26 -8.60 -14.10
N ALA A 101 -10.55 -7.52 -14.82
CA ALA A 101 -11.78 -7.36 -15.59
C ALA A 101 -11.94 -8.43 -16.71
N VAL A 102 -10.82 -8.88 -17.28
CA VAL A 102 -10.84 -9.90 -18.34
C VAL A 102 -10.80 -11.32 -17.77
N ALA A 103 -9.95 -11.58 -16.79
CA ALA A 103 -9.73 -12.93 -16.27
C ALA A 103 -10.71 -13.35 -15.17
N MET A 104 -11.17 -12.40 -14.35
CA MET A 104 -12.03 -12.64 -13.17
C MET A 104 -13.03 -11.49 -13.01
N PRO A 105 -14.06 -11.38 -13.87
CA PRO A 105 -15.00 -10.24 -13.86
C PRO A 105 -15.73 -10.03 -12.53
N GLU A 106 -15.94 -11.09 -11.73
CA GLU A 106 -16.55 -11.02 -10.41
C GLU A 106 -15.60 -10.41 -9.37
N GLU A 107 -14.29 -10.40 -9.64
CA GLU A 107 -13.24 -9.92 -8.75
C GLU A 107 -12.50 -8.69 -9.33
N VAL A 108 -13.21 -7.84 -10.07
CA VAL A 108 -12.61 -6.64 -10.69
C VAL A 108 -12.09 -5.67 -9.64
N ILE A 109 -10.87 -5.19 -9.86
CA ILE A 109 -10.21 -4.17 -9.04
C ILE A 109 -10.29 -2.83 -9.74
N TRP A 110 -11.23 -1.95 -9.34
CA TRP A 110 -11.37 -0.63 -9.93
C TRP A 110 -10.42 0.42 -9.34
N PHE A 111 -10.21 0.42 -8.04
CA PHE A 111 -9.31 1.38 -7.38
C PHE A 111 -8.67 0.73 -6.15
N GLY A 112 -7.76 -0.23 -6.40
CA GLY A 112 -7.03 -0.95 -5.36
C GLY A 112 -5.80 -0.19 -4.84
N VAL A 113 -5.03 -0.84 -3.97
CA VAL A 113 -3.88 -0.23 -3.30
C VAL A 113 -2.81 0.30 -4.27
N LEU A 114 -2.57 -0.32 -5.43
CA LEU A 114 -1.63 0.22 -6.44
C LEU A 114 -2.12 1.52 -7.07
N HIS A 115 -3.43 1.66 -7.31
CA HIS A 115 -4.01 2.93 -7.78
C HIS A 115 -3.77 4.02 -6.75
N LEU A 116 -4.08 3.73 -5.48
CA LEU A 116 -3.79 4.64 -4.39
C LEU A 116 -2.32 5.05 -4.35
N LEU A 117 -1.39 4.09 -4.37
CA LEU A 117 0.05 4.37 -4.25
C LEU A 117 0.57 5.21 -5.44
N GLY A 118 0.10 4.91 -6.66
CA GLY A 118 0.41 5.68 -7.85
C GLY A 118 -0.13 7.11 -7.75
N CYS A 119 -1.42 7.27 -7.46
CA CYS A 119 -2.07 8.57 -7.32
C CYS A 119 -1.50 9.38 -6.15
N ALA A 120 -1.24 8.75 -4.99
CA ALA A 120 -0.65 9.42 -3.84
C ALA A 120 0.77 9.92 -4.14
N ALA A 121 1.59 9.13 -4.85
CA ALA A 121 2.93 9.57 -5.27
C ALA A 121 2.86 10.76 -6.24
N LEU A 122 1.97 10.71 -7.24
CA LEU A 122 1.79 11.80 -8.20
C LEU A 122 1.26 13.08 -7.52
N LEU A 123 0.26 12.95 -6.65
CA LEU A 123 -0.27 14.06 -5.86
C LEU A 123 0.81 14.65 -4.93
N THR A 124 1.64 13.79 -4.32
CA THR A 124 2.76 14.24 -3.50
C THR A 124 3.80 14.97 -4.33
N CYS A 125 4.10 14.55 -5.58
CA CYS A 125 4.96 15.30 -6.49
C CYS A 125 4.40 16.69 -6.80
N LEU A 126 3.09 16.78 -7.07
CA LEU A 126 2.41 18.05 -7.36
C LEU A 126 2.43 19.00 -6.17
N LEU A 127 2.14 18.47 -4.97
CA LEU A 127 2.04 19.26 -3.73
C LEU A 127 3.38 19.39 -2.99
N HIS A 128 4.46 18.81 -3.52
CA HIS A 128 5.77 18.78 -2.85
C HIS A 128 6.23 20.15 -2.34
N PRO A 129 6.14 21.27 -3.13
CA PRO A 129 6.57 22.58 -2.66
C PRO A 129 5.77 23.10 -1.45
N ALA A 130 4.52 22.69 -1.30
CA ALA A 130 3.66 23.03 -0.16
C ALA A 130 3.95 22.13 1.04
N LEU A 131 4.08 20.82 0.80
CA LEU A 131 4.36 19.82 1.84
C LEU A 131 5.73 20.03 2.49
N GLU A 132 6.73 20.51 1.73
CA GLU A 132 8.06 20.81 2.28
C GLU A 132 8.06 21.96 3.28
N LYS A 133 7.15 22.91 3.16
CA LYS A 133 7.02 24.04 4.08
C LYS A 133 6.45 23.63 5.45
N LEU A 134 5.77 22.49 5.53
CA LEU A 134 5.19 22.01 6.77
C LEU A 134 6.27 21.41 7.69
N PRO A 135 6.29 21.74 8.99
CA PRO A 135 7.12 21.05 9.96
C PRO A 135 6.82 19.57 9.97
N PRO A 136 7.84 18.69 9.91
CA PRO A 136 7.60 17.26 9.74
C PRO A 136 6.68 16.64 10.81
N LEU A 137 6.84 17.03 12.08
CA LEU A 137 6.01 16.51 13.17
C LEU A 137 4.55 16.96 13.03
N ALA A 138 4.31 18.23 12.68
CA ALA A 138 2.96 18.74 12.40
C ALA A 138 2.34 18.02 11.19
N GLY A 139 3.16 17.70 10.18
CA GLY A 139 2.73 16.90 9.03
C GLY A 139 2.32 15.48 9.43
N VAL A 140 3.10 14.80 10.29
CA VAL A 140 2.75 13.46 10.82
C VAL A 140 1.44 13.51 11.59
N THR A 141 1.34 14.40 12.58
CA THR A 141 0.15 14.48 13.46
C THR A 141 -1.09 14.92 12.69
N GLY A 142 -0.99 15.96 11.85
CA GLY A 142 -2.11 16.44 11.03
C GLY A 142 -2.61 15.39 10.06
N SER A 143 -1.69 14.68 9.35
CA SER A 143 -2.07 13.60 8.45
C SER A 143 -2.69 12.41 9.21
N ALA A 144 -2.17 12.03 10.37
CA ALA A 144 -2.74 10.96 11.18
C ALA A 144 -4.16 11.31 11.67
N VAL A 145 -4.39 12.54 12.11
CA VAL A 145 -5.72 13.02 12.52
C VAL A 145 -6.69 13.01 11.34
N LEU A 146 -6.27 13.51 10.16
CA LEU A 146 -7.12 13.51 8.97
C LEU A 146 -7.42 12.09 8.48
N PHE A 147 -6.45 11.18 8.54
CA PHE A 147 -6.68 9.77 8.25
C PHE A 147 -7.73 9.17 9.19
N ALA A 148 -7.57 9.36 10.50
CA ALA A 148 -8.52 8.83 11.49
C ALA A 148 -9.92 9.43 11.32
N LEU A 149 -10.01 10.76 11.10
CA LEU A 149 -11.30 11.43 10.94
C LEU A 149 -12.05 10.98 9.69
N LEU A 150 -11.34 10.72 8.59
CA LEU A 150 -11.93 10.38 7.29
C LEU A 150 -11.92 8.88 7.00
N ASN A 151 -11.49 8.03 7.94
CA ASN A 151 -11.36 6.59 7.72
C ASN A 151 -12.69 5.94 7.27
N GLN A 152 -13.82 6.41 7.80
CA GLN A 152 -15.17 5.95 7.48
C GLN A 152 -15.84 6.73 6.33
N LEU A 153 -15.10 7.60 5.64
CA LEU A 153 -15.63 8.40 4.53
C LEU A 153 -16.31 7.52 3.46
N PRO A 154 -15.74 6.39 3.00
CA PRO A 154 -16.41 5.58 1.99
C PRO A 154 -17.74 4.94 2.43
N GLN A 155 -17.99 4.85 3.73
CA GLN A 155 -19.22 4.34 4.33
C GLN A 155 -20.22 5.42 4.69
N GLY A 156 -19.94 6.70 4.41
CA GLY A 156 -20.83 7.80 4.68
C GLY A 156 -20.71 8.44 6.07
N TRP A 157 -19.58 8.23 6.75
CA TRP A 157 -19.38 8.74 8.10
C TRP A 157 -18.03 9.45 8.24
N LEU A 158 -17.98 10.40 9.17
CA LEU A 158 -16.72 10.82 9.78
C LEU A 158 -16.45 9.93 10.99
N GLY A 159 -15.19 9.48 11.14
CA GLY A 159 -14.80 8.64 12.27
C GLY A 159 -13.76 7.58 11.91
N PHE A 160 -13.50 6.65 12.84
CA PHE A 160 -12.46 5.64 12.73
C PHE A 160 -12.98 4.29 13.21
N GLU A 161 -12.77 3.21 12.39
CA GLU A 161 -12.99 1.80 12.77
C GLU A 161 -14.31 1.56 13.54
N GLY A 162 -15.44 1.90 12.91
CA GLY A 162 -16.76 1.73 13.51
C GLY A 162 -17.18 2.81 14.52
N THR A 163 -16.31 3.76 14.85
CA THR A 163 -16.71 4.95 15.64
C THR A 163 -17.26 6.03 14.71
N HIS A 164 -18.55 6.27 14.75
CA HIS A 164 -19.24 7.23 13.91
C HIS A 164 -19.39 8.57 14.65
N LEU A 165 -18.69 9.61 14.20
CA LEU A 165 -18.75 10.96 14.78
C LEU A 165 -19.88 11.79 14.16
N ALA A 166 -20.02 11.76 12.84
CA ALA A 166 -21.04 12.48 12.10
C ALA A 166 -21.37 11.77 10.79
N ALA A 167 -22.66 11.73 10.44
CA ALA A 167 -23.10 11.23 9.14
C ALA A 167 -22.86 12.29 8.05
N LEU A 168 -22.47 11.83 6.87
CA LEU A 168 -22.28 12.67 5.69
C LEU A 168 -23.53 12.65 4.80
N PRO A 169 -23.82 13.76 4.07
CA PRO A 169 -24.98 13.82 3.20
C PRO A 169 -24.93 12.76 2.10
N ALA A 170 -25.97 11.94 1.97
CA ALA A 170 -26.07 10.91 0.93
C ALA A 170 -25.94 11.47 -0.50
N ALA A 171 -26.29 12.74 -0.71
CA ALA A 171 -26.15 13.41 -2.00
C ALA A 171 -24.69 13.49 -2.49
N TRP A 172 -23.69 13.44 -1.60
CA TRP A 172 -22.27 13.48 -1.98
C TRP A 172 -21.82 12.20 -2.68
N TYR A 173 -22.52 11.10 -2.48
CA TYR A 173 -22.16 9.78 -3.03
C TYR A 173 -22.81 9.51 -4.39
N LYS A 174 -23.90 10.24 -4.74
CA LYS A 174 -24.59 10.06 -6.01
C LYS A 174 -23.75 10.27 -7.27
N PRO A 175 -22.74 11.19 -7.29
CA PRO A 175 -21.87 11.34 -8.44
C PRO A 175 -20.89 10.17 -8.64
N ASN A 176 -20.86 9.23 -7.70
CA ASN A 176 -19.99 8.04 -7.68
C ASN A 176 -18.49 8.38 -7.87
N LEU A 177 -17.98 9.32 -7.06
CA LEU A 177 -16.56 9.68 -7.05
C LEU A 177 -15.76 8.64 -6.26
N PHE A 178 -15.85 7.38 -6.66
CA PHE A 178 -15.22 6.24 -5.96
C PHE A 178 -13.71 6.42 -5.79
N TRP A 179 -13.01 6.93 -6.79
CA TRP A 179 -11.57 7.16 -6.71
C TRP A 179 -11.16 8.16 -5.63
N LEU A 180 -12.05 9.09 -5.28
CA LEU A 180 -11.84 10.08 -4.22
C LEU A 180 -12.19 9.55 -2.82
N GLY A 181 -13.10 8.57 -2.72
CA GLY A 181 -13.62 8.03 -1.47
C GLY A 181 -15.11 8.30 -1.22
N LEU A 182 -15.84 8.66 -2.28
CA LEU A 182 -17.28 8.89 -2.26
C LEU A 182 -17.98 7.94 -3.26
N PRO A 183 -17.94 6.61 -3.02
CA PRO A 183 -18.57 5.64 -3.90
C PRO A 183 -20.09 5.65 -3.72
N ASP A 184 -20.83 5.52 -4.80
CA ASP A 184 -22.23 5.10 -4.73
C ASP A 184 -22.27 3.57 -4.60
N LEU A 185 -22.39 3.07 -3.37
CA LEU A 185 -22.36 1.64 -3.05
C LEU A 185 -23.55 0.86 -3.66
N THR A 186 -24.54 1.53 -4.25
CA THR A 186 -25.64 0.86 -4.97
C THR A 186 -25.22 0.38 -6.36
N VAL A 187 -24.17 0.97 -6.93
CA VAL A 187 -23.71 0.68 -8.30
C VAL A 187 -22.20 0.40 -8.38
N PHE A 188 -21.45 0.65 -7.31
CA PHE A 188 -20.00 0.46 -7.26
C PHE A 188 -19.63 -0.71 -6.36
N SER A 189 -18.81 -1.62 -6.91
CA SER A 189 -18.18 -2.71 -6.18
C SER A 189 -16.73 -2.90 -6.70
N SER A 190 -15.82 -3.29 -5.82
CA SER A 190 -14.43 -3.61 -6.15
C SER A 190 -13.89 -4.57 -5.10
N SER A 191 -13.19 -5.61 -5.54
CA SER A 191 -12.61 -6.64 -4.64
C SER A 191 -11.43 -6.12 -3.81
N ASP A 192 -10.73 -5.10 -4.32
CA ASP A 192 -9.69 -4.36 -3.58
C ASP A 192 -10.01 -2.88 -3.73
N TYR A 193 -10.38 -2.20 -2.64
CA TYR A 193 -10.81 -0.81 -2.72
C TYR A 193 -10.07 0.07 -1.70
N PHE A 194 -9.20 0.93 -2.24
CA PHE A 194 -8.40 1.90 -1.47
C PHE A 194 -8.50 3.28 -2.12
N PRO A 195 -9.57 4.05 -1.87
CA PRO A 195 -9.73 5.37 -2.46
C PRO A 195 -8.66 6.35 -2.01
N LEU A 196 -8.51 7.45 -2.75
CA LEU A 196 -7.50 8.47 -2.41
C LEU A 196 -7.71 9.01 -1.00
N LEU A 197 -8.94 9.37 -0.64
CA LEU A 197 -9.30 9.69 0.73
C LEU A 197 -9.93 8.47 1.41
N PRO A 198 -9.52 8.11 2.62
CA PRO A 198 -8.57 8.79 3.52
C PRO A 198 -7.09 8.41 3.33
N TRP A 199 -6.79 7.44 2.49
CA TRP A 199 -5.53 6.69 2.47
C TRP A 199 -4.30 7.51 2.08
N VAL A 200 -4.48 8.61 1.33
CA VAL A 200 -3.37 9.54 1.03
C VAL A 200 -2.80 10.17 2.30
N PHE A 201 -3.62 10.38 3.32
CA PHE A 201 -3.13 10.90 4.59
C PHE A 201 -2.25 9.89 5.32
N LEU A 202 -2.58 8.60 5.28
CA LEU A 202 -1.70 7.55 5.80
C LEU A 202 -0.37 7.49 5.02
N TYR A 203 -0.42 7.66 3.70
CA TYR A 203 0.78 7.80 2.88
C TYR A 203 1.63 9.00 3.31
N TRP A 204 1.00 10.16 3.60
CA TRP A 204 1.70 11.34 4.09
C TRP A 204 2.21 11.20 5.52
N VAL A 205 1.59 10.40 6.36
CA VAL A 205 2.21 10.01 7.65
C VAL A 205 3.58 9.39 7.40
N GLY A 206 3.68 8.45 6.47
CA GLY A 206 4.95 7.82 6.07
C GLY A 206 5.96 8.82 5.50
N TYR A 207 5.51 9.73 4.62
CA TYR A 207 6.32 10.79 4.02
C TYR A 207 6.90 11.75 5.07
N PHE A 208 6.06 12.29 5.96
CA PHE A 208 6.50 13.22 6.98
C PHE A 208 7.34 12.54 8.07
N PHE A 209 7.01 11.29 8.42
CA PHE A 209 7.82 10.50 9.33
C PHE A 209 9.23 10.27 8.77
N ALA A 210 9.37 9.99 7.48
CA ALA A 210 10.68 9.89 6.84
C ALA A 210 11.48 11.19 6.95
N ARG A 211 10.86 12.34 6.74
CA ARG A 211 11.51 13.65 6.87
C ARG A 211 11.94 13.91 8.32
N TRP A 212 11.06 13.61 9.28
CA TRP A 212 11.36 13.74 10.70
C TRP A 212 12.50 12.84 11.15
N PHE A 213 12.44 11.57 10.77
CA PHE A 213 13.44 10.56 11.15
C PHE A 213 14.81 10.89 10.57
N ARG A 214 14.88 11.22 9.28
CA ARG A 214 16.15 11.53 8.59
C ARG A 214 16.80 12.82 9.07
N ALA A 215 16.05 13.75 9.61
CA ALA A 215 16.61 14.96 10.24
C ALA A 215 17.30 14.65 11.57
N ARG A 216 17.01 13.49 12.21
CA ARG A 216 17.52 13.11 13.54
C ARG A 216 18.46 11.92 13.52
N CYS A 217 18.26 11.03 12.59
CA CYS A 217 19.03 9.79 12.51
C CYS A 217 19.84 9.82 11.22
N THR A 218 21.16 9.84 11.36
CA THR A 218 22.08 9.53 10.24
C THR A 218 21.98 8.04 9.96
N ALA A 219 21.28 7.70 8.90
CA ALA A 219 21.26 6.31 8.46
C ALA A 219 22.67 5.88 8.08
N GLN A 220 23.17 4.87 8.74
CA GLN A 220 24.47 4.31 8.41
C GLN A 220 24.36 3.56 7.09
N PRO A 221 25.11 3.96 6.05
CA PRO A 221 25.23 3.18 4.85
C PRO A 221 25.94 1.87 5.19
N GLY A 222 25.39 0.75 4.73
CA GLY A 222 25.98 -0.55 5.00
C GLY A 222 25.25 -1.66 4.26
N LEU A 223 25.80 -2.86 4.34
CA LEU A 223 25.14 -4.06 3.88
C LEU A 223 24.17 -4.57 4.96
N PRO A 224 23.03 -5.13 4.57
CA PRO A 224 22.11 -5.73 5.53
C PRO A 224 22.79 -6.89 6.27
N PRO A 225 22.48 -7.07 7.58
CA PRO A 225 22.88 -8.27 8.33
C PRO A 225 22.52 -9.54 7.55
N LYS A 226 23.36 -10.57 7.65
CA LYS A 226 23.17 -11.82 6.89
C LYS A 226 21.75 -12.39 7.06
N ALA A 227 21.21 -12.36 8.28
CA ALA A 227 19.87 -12.85 8.59
C ALA A 227 18.74 -12.08 7.88
N LEU A 228 18.91 -10.79 7.58
CA LEU A 228 17.91 -9.97 6.92
C LEU A 228 18.03 -9.93 5.39
N ARG A 229 19.10 -10.48 4.81
CA ARG A 229 19.30 -10.48 3.35
C ARG A 229 18.17 -11.10 2.55
N PRO A 230 17.56 -12.25 2.94
CA PRO A 230 16.41 -12.80 2.22
C PRO A 230 15.22 -11.84 2.18
N LEU A 231 14.87 -11.23 3.33
CA LEU A 231 13.79 -10.24 3.42
C LEU A 231 14.09 -9.00 2.58
N CYS A 232 15.34 -8.52 2.60
CA CYS A 232 15.78 -7.41 1.75
C CYS A 232 15.66 -7.76 0.26
N ALA A 233 15.98 -8.99 -0.15
CA ALA A 233 15.87 -9.43 -1.54
C ALA A 233 14.40 -9.43 -2.01
N VAL A 234 13.48 -9.90 -1.17
CA VAL A 234 12.03 -9.85 -1.41
C VAL A 234 11.55 -8.40 -1.45
N GLY A 235 11.82 -7.60 -0.40
CA GLY A 235 11.37 -6.22 -0.29
C GLY A 235 11.94 -5.29 -1.38
N SER A 236 13.09 -5.64 -1.96
CA SER A 236 13.67 -4.89 -3.07
C SER A 236 12.92 -5.03 -4.40
N ARG A 237 12.10 -6.08 -4.54
CA ARG A 237 11.31 -6.40 -5.74
C ARG A 237 9.81 -6.26 -5.52
N THR A 238 9.41 -5.39 -4.58
CA THR A 238 8.02 -5.24 -4.13
C THR A 238 7.01 -5.16 -5.27
N LEU A 239 7.20 -4.26 -6.24
CA LEU A 239 6.23 -4.07 -7.33
C LEU A 239 6.09 -5.32 -8.21
N LEU A 240 7.20 -5.97 -8.54
CA LEU A 240 7.18 -7.19 -9.35
C LEU A 240 6.45 -8.33 -8.64
N ILE A 241 6.80 -8.56 -7.36
CA ILE A 241 6.15 -9.60 -6.55
C ILE A 241 4.67 -9.29 -6.37
N TYR A 242 4.33 -8.00 -6.12
CA TYR A 242 2.93 -7.57 -6.02
C TYR A 242 2.14 -7.85 -7.31
N MET A 243 2.72 -7.59 -8.49
CA MET A 243 2.03 -7.85 -9.77
C MET A 243 1.85 -9.33 -10.07
N LEU A 244 2.77 -10.17 -9.63
CA LEU A 244 2.80 -11.60 -9.99
C LEU A 244 2.18 -12.52 -8.93
N HIS A 245 1.96 -12.05 -7.69
CA HIS A 245 1.57 -12.96 -6.60
C HIS A 245 0.27 -13.69 -6.87
N GLN A 246 -0.77 -12.97 -7.26
CA GLN A 246 -2.11 -13.56 -7.46
C GLN A 246 -2.14 -14.56 -8.62
N PRO A 247 -1.64 -14.26 -9.84
CA PRO A 247 -1.54 -15.26 -10.91
C PRO A 247 -0.73 -16.50 -10.50
N VAL A 248 0.36 -16.33 -9.74
CA VAL A 248 1.21 -17.43 -9.30
C VAL A 248 0.50 -18.29 -8.24
N ILE A 249 -0.13 -17.68 -7.23
CA ILE A 249 -0.86 -18.40 -6.18
C ILE A 249 -2.03 -19.18 -6.82
N TYR A 250 -2.86 -18.48 -7.59
CA TYR A 250 -4.01 -19.10 -8.26
C TYR A 250 -3.60 -20.24 -9.19
N GLY A 251 -2.58 -20.02 -10.02
CA GLY A 251 -2.06 -21.04 -10.92
C GLY A 251 -1.48 -22.26 -10.20
N ALA A 252 -0.79 -22.04 -9.06
CA ALA A 252 -0.27 -23.12 -8.23
C ALA A 252 -1.40 -23.96 -7.61
N LEU A 253 -2.43 -23.32 -7.04
CA LEU A 253 -3.58 -24.01 -6.46
C LEU A 253 -4.39 -24.77 -7.54
N LEU A 254 -4.57 -24.17 -8.72
CA LEU A 254 -5.22 -24.84 -9.85
C LEU A 254 -4.44 -26.07 -10.31
N GLY A 255 -3.10 -25.98 -10.36
CA GLY A 255 -2.24 -27.11 -10.69
C GLY A 255 -2.34 -28.23 -9.66
N LEU A 256 -2.36 -27.92 -8.36
CA LEU A 256 -2.56 -28.90 -7.27
C LEU A 256 -3.92 -29.60 -7.39
N ARG A 257 -4.97 -28.83 -7.70
CA ARG A 257 -6.31 -29.38 -7.93
C ARG A 257 -6.33 -30.35 -9.12
N TYR A 258 -5.69 -29.98 -10.23
CA TYR A 258 -5.60 -30.85 -11.42
C TYR A 258 -4.85 -32.14 -11.13
N LEU A 259 -3.84 -32.11 -10.27
CA LEU A 259 -3.07 -33.28 -9.85
C LEU A 259 -3.76 -34.12 -8.76
N GLY A 260 -4.94 -33.71 -8.28
CA GLY A 260 -5.72 -34.44 -7.27
C GLY A 260 -5.18 -34.30 -5.84
N PHE A 261 -4.35 -33.30 -5.56
CA PHE A 261 -3.85 -33.00 -4.20
C PHE A 261 -4.80 -32.10 -3.40
N VAL A 262 -5.71 -31.43 -4.09
CA VAL A 262 -6.64 -30.43 -3.50
C VAL A 262 -7.98 -30.50 -4.23
#